data_2ef4c2016890357fe9a16deba343b1b8
#
_entry.id   2ef4c2016890357fe9a16deba343b1b8
#
_cell.length_a   1.000
_cell.length_b   1.000
_cell.length_c   1.000
_cell.angle_alpha   90.00
_cell.angle_beta   90.00
_cell.angle_gamma   90.00
#
_symmetry.space_group_name_H-M   'P 1'
#
loop_
_entity.id
_entity.type
_entity.pdbx_description
1 polymer ?
#
loop_
_entity_poly.entity_id
_entity_poly.type
_entity_poly.pdbx_seq_one_letter_code
_entity_poly.pdbx_strand_id
1 'polypeptide(L)'
;MRFCCLGSGSEGNSLVVETDLGIKTKILVDCGLKFDVLEERLSDRKVLASEIDGIFITHEHGDHIRSASKFARTYEIPLFMTHGSFYASRDN
;
A
#
# COMPACT_ATOMS: atom_id res chain seq x y z
N MET A 1 -4.64 -16.54 6.33
CA MET A 1 -3.88 -15.37 5.85
C MET A 1 -3.61 -15.52 4.37
N ARG A 2 -3.86 -14.47 3.61
CA ARG A 2 -3.62 -14.46 2.17
C ARG A 2 -2.68 -13.31 1.82
N PHE A 3 -1.81 -13.56 0.84
CA PHE A 3 -0.90 -12.55 0.31
C PHE A 3 -1.16 -12.40 -1.18
N CYS A 4 -1.19 -11.17 -1.64
CA CYS A 4 -1.40 -10.88 -3.06
C CYS A 4 -0.38 -9.83 -3.51
N CYS A 5 0.62 -10.27 -4.27
CA CYS A 5 1.64 -9.36 -4.78
C CYS A 5 1.08 -8.57 -5.96
N LEU A 6 1.07 -7.24 -5.85
CA LEU A 6 0.61 -6.36 -6.91
C LEU A 6 1.77 -5.89 -7.79
N GLY A 7 2.99 -5.89 -7.25
CA GLY A 7 4.18 -5.54 -7.99
C GLY A 7 5.41 -5.73 -7.14
N SER A 8 6.54 -6.01 -7.79
CA SER A 8 7.82 -6.16 -7.11
C SER A 8 8.93 -5.68 -8.03
N GLY A 9 9.99 -5.13 -7.44
CA GLY A 9 11.14 -4.66 -8.18
C GLY A 9 11.24 -3.14 -8.23
N SER A 10 12.11 -2.64 -9.10
CA SER A 10 12.43 -1.22 -9.17
C SER A 10 11.30 -0.36 -9.73
N GLU A 11 10.36 -0.95 -10.44
CA GLU A 11 9.23 -0.21 -11.01
C GLU A 11 8.11 0.02 -10.00
N GLY A 12 8.16 -0.65 -8.87
CA GLY A 12 7.19 -0.45 -7.81
C GLY A 12 6.91 -1.72 -7.03
N ASN A 13 6.74 -1.57 -5.73
CA ASN A 13 6.46 -2.68 -4.82
C ASN A 13 5.13 -2.44 -4.13
N SER A 14 4.28 -3.46 -4.09
CA SER A 14 3.01 -3.38 -3.37
C SER A 14 2.49 -4.79 -3.13
N LEU A 15 2.01 -5.03 -1.91
CA LEU A 15 1.52 -6.34 -1.49
C LEU A 15 0.28 -6.16 -0.63
N VAL A 16 -0.77 -6.92 -0.92
CA VAL A 16 -1.95 -6.98 -0.07
C VAL A 16 -1.82 -8.17 0.86
N VAL A 17 -1.98 -7.93 2.15
CA VAL A 17 -2.04 -8.98 3.17
C VAL A 17 -3.44 -9.00 3.74
N GLU A 18 -4.09 -10.14 3.68
CA GLU A 18 -5.45 -10.30 4.16
C GLU A 18 -5.47 -11.34 5.27
N THR A 19 -6.09 -10.99 6.40
CA THR A 19 -6.26 -11.92 7.52
C THR A 19 -7.74 -12.12 7.78
N ASP A 20 -8.09 -13.28 8.33
CA ASP A 20 -9.48 -13.63 8.65
C ASP A 20 -9.51 -14.37 9.99
N LEU A 21 -9.00 -13.69 11.02
CA LEU A 21 -8.97 -14.24 12.38
C LEU A 21 -10.07 -13.58 13.21
N GLY A 22 -11.31 -13.88 12.84
CA GLY A 22 -12.49 -13.29 13.48
C GLY A 22 -12.95 -12.02 12.80
N ILE A 23 -12.04 -11.10 12.50
CA ILE A 23 -12.32 -9.86 11.78
C ILE A 23 -11.47 -9.86 10.53
N LYS A 24 -12.11 -9.68 9.38
CA LYS A 24 -11.37 -9.55 8.11
C LYS A 24 -10.60 -8.24 8.09
N THR A 25 -9.30 -8.33 7.90
CA THR A 25 -8.42 -7.16 7.83
C THR A 25 -7.58 -7.24 6.59
N LYS A 26 -7.53 -6.16 5.82
CA LYS A 26 -6.70 -6.04 4.62
C LYS A 26 -5.71 -4.92 4.81
N ILE A 27 -4.44 -5.24 4.66
CA ILE A 27 -3.34 -4.28 4.78
C ILE A 27 -2.63 -4.20 3.45
N LEU A 28 -2.33 -2.99 3.01
CA LEU A 28 -1.51 -2.76 1.83
C LEU A 28 -0.10 -2.46 2.31
N VAL A 29 0.86 -3.29 1.92
CA VAL A 29 2.26 -3.11 2.28
C VAL A 29 2.98 -2.51 1.08
N ASP A 30 3.48 -1.29 1.24
CA ASP A 30 4.13 -0.47 0.22
C ASP A 30 3.18 -0.03 -0.89
N CYS A 31 3.39 1.17 -1.40
CA CYS A 31 2.61 1.79 -2.48
C CYS A 31 3.56 2.39 -3.50
N GLY A 32 4.47 1.56 -4.02
CA GLY A 32 5.47 2.01 -4.98
C GLY A 32 4.99 2.08 -6.42
N LEU A 33 3.85 1.50 -6.72
CA LEU A 33 3.26 1.58 -8.06
C LEU A 33 2.64 2.95 -8.28
N LYS A 34 2.54 3.38 -9.56
CA LYS A 34 1.79 4.58 -9.87
C LYS A 34 0.34 4.40 -9.45
N PHE A 35 -0.32 5.50 -9.10
CA PHE A 35 -1.67 5.45 -8.54
C PHE A 35 -2.65 4.67 -9.44
N ASP A 36 -2.68 4.97 -10.72
CA ASP A 36 -3.58 4.32 -11.65
C ASP A 36 -3.24 2.84 -11.85
N VAL A 37 -1.95 2.51 -11.84
CA VAL A 37 -1.50 1.11 -11.94
C VAL A 37 -1.90 0.35 -10.68
N LEU A 38 -1.75 0.98 -9.51
CA LEU A 38 -2.14 0.37 -8.25
C LEU A 38 -3.63 0.05 -8.25
N GLU A 39 -4.46 1.00 -8.68
CA GLU A 39 -5.90 0.79 -8.75
C GLU A 39 -6.25 -0.34 -9.71
N GLU A 40 -5.59 -0.40 -10.86
CA GLU A 40 -5.81 -1.45 -11.84
C GLU A 40 -5.45 -2.83 -11.28
N ARG A 41 -4.29 -2.93 -10.62
CA ARG A 41 -3.83 -4.20 -10.05
C ARG A 41 -4.75 -4.69 -8.92
N LEU A 42 -5.25 -3.76 -8.10
CA LEU A 42 -6.22 -4.12 -7.06
C LEU A 42 -7.51 -4.63 -7.70
N SER A 43 -7.99 -3.95 -8.72
CA SER A 43 -9.20 -4.37 -9.44
C SER A 43 -9.04 -5.74 -10.07
N ASP A 44 -7.87 -6.01 -10.68
CA ASP A 44 -7.57 -7.31 -11.28
C ASP A 44 -7.63 -8.44 -10.24
N ARG A 45 -7.32 -8.13 -8.99
CA ARG A 45 -7.36 -9.11 -7.89
C ARG A 45 -8.69 -9.08 -7.14
N LYS A 46 -9.65 -8.29 -7.63
CA LYS A 46 -10.97 -8.16 -7.01
C LYS A 46 -10.89 -7.64 -5.58
N VAL A 47 -9.94 -6.74 -5.32
CA VAL A 47 -9.78 -6.08 -4.03
C VAL A 47 -10.26 -4.64 -4.19
N LEU A 48 -11.24 -4.26 -3.39
CA LEU A 48 -11.74 -2.88 -3.39
C LEU A 48 -10.81 -2.02 -2.54
N ALA A 49 -10.40 -0.87 -3.07
CA ALA A 49 -9.54 0.03 -2.33
C ALA A 49 -10.19 0.44 -1.00
N SER A 50 -11.50 0.63 -0.98
CA SER A 50 -12.24 1.00 0.22
C SER A 50 -12.24 -0.08 1.31
N GLU A 51 -11.84 -1.30 0.97
CA GLU A 51 -11.76 -2.39 1.95
C GLU A 51 -10.41 -2.47 2.64
N ILE A 52 -9.43 -1.65 2.20
CA ILE A 52 -8.11 -1.67 2.79
C ILE A 52 -8.12 -0.91 4.11
N ASP A 53 -7.70 -1.55 5.17
CA ASP A 53 -7.77 -1.02 6.53
C ASP A 53 -6.55 -0.21 6.93
N GLY A 54 -5.43 -0.40 6.26
CA GLY A 54 -4.21 0.33 6.57
C GLY A 54 -3.16 0.15 5.49
N ILE A 55 -2.24 1.11 5.43
CA ILE A 55 -1.10 1.08 4.51
C ILE A 55 0.17 1.12 5.35
N PHE A 56 1.07 0.16 5.15
CA PHE A 56 2.37 0.12 5.81
C PHE A 56 3.47 0.32 4.80
N ILE A 57 4.34 1.28 5.05
CA ILE A 57 5.49 1.57 4.20
C ILE A 57 6.75 1.02 4.88
N THR A 58 7.46 0.12 4.20
CA THR A 58 8.65 -0.51 4.75
C THR A 58 9.93 0.26 4.45
N HIS A 59 9.96 1.01 3.34
CA HIS A 59 11.13 1.79 2.92
C HIS A 59 10.69 3.13 2.36
N GLU A 60 11.50 4.17 2.56
CA GLU A 60 11.22 5.51 2.06
C GLU A 60 11.52 5.70 0.58
N HIS A 61 12.01 4.68 -0.10
CA HIS A 61 12.35 4.77 -1.53
C HIS A 61 11.09 4.88 -2.41
N GLY A 62 11.20 5.57 -3.53
CA GLY A 62 10.07 5.81 -4.44
C GLY A 62 9.38 4.54 -4.91
N ASP A 63 10.13 3.45 -5.08
CA ASP A 63 9.56 2.18 -5.51
C ASP A 63 8.74 1.49 -4.39
N HIS A 64 8.60 2.12 -3.23
CA HIS A 64 7.77 1.64 -2.12
C HIS A 64 6.70 2.65 -1.69
N ILE A 65 6.88 3.97 -1.96
CA ILE A 65 5.99 5.00 -1.43
C ILE A 65 5.36 5.91 -2.48
N ARG A 66 5.60 5.65 -3.77
CA ARG A 66 5.25 6.57 -4.86
C ARG A 66 3.82 7.14 -4.78
N SER A 67 2.84 6.32 -4.50
CA SER A 67 1.44 6.75 -4.46
C SER A 67 0.81 6.68 -3.08
N ALA A 68 1.62 6.47 -2.03
CA ALA A 68 1.08 6.23 -0.69
C ALA A 68 0.20 7.35 -0.18
N SER A 69 0.67 8.61 -0.25
CA SER A 69 -0.10 9.75 0.25
C SER A 69 -1.39 9.96 -0.52
N LYS A 70 -1.33 9.88 -1.84
CA LYS A 70 -2.52 10.07 -2.67
C LYS A 70 -3.55 8.97 -2.42
N PHE A 71 -3.09 7.72 -2.32
CA PHE A 71 -3.97 6.59 -2.08
C PHE A 71 -4.62 6.69 -0.71
N ALA A 72 -3.83 7.01 0.31
CA ALA A 72 -4.33 7.16 1.67
C ALA A 72 -5.39 8.26 1.76
N ARG A 73 -5.15 9.41 1.13
CA ARG A 73 -6.10 10.53 1.14
C ARG A 73 -7.35 10.21 0.33
N THR A 74 -7.19 9.59 -0.83
CA THR A 74 -8.32 9.31 -1.71
C THR A 74 -9.32 8.36 -1.06
N TYR A 75 -8.84 7.36 -0.36
CA TYR A 75 -9.69 6.34 0.24
C TYR A 75 -9.79 6.43 1.76
N GLU A 76 -9.23 7.50 2.34
CA GLU A 76 -9.28 7.75 3.79
C GLU A 76 -8.73 6.58 4.59
N ILE A 77 -7.56 6.08 4.19
CA ILE A 77 -6.93 4.93 4.82
C ILE A 77 -5.76 5.39 5.69
N PRO A 78 -5.64 4.90 6.94
CA PRO A 78 -4.50 5.23 7.79
C PRO A 78 -3.18 4.79 7.15
N LEU A 79 -2.17 5.64 7.23
CA LEU A 79 -0.85 5.40 6.67
C LEU A 79 0.16 5.28 7.79
N PHE A 80 0.88 4.15 7.81
CA PHE A 80 1.89 3.86 8.81
C PHE A 80 3.25 3.69 8.15
N MET A 81 4.27 4.31 8.73
CA MET A 81 5.64 4.23 8.21
C MET A 81 6.59 3.92 9.35
N THR A 82 7.76 3.34 9.04
CA THR A 82 8.81 3.25 10.03
C THR A 82 9.27 4.68 10.36
N HIS A 83 9.89 4.86 11.54
CA HIS A 83 10.33 6.18 11.98
C HIS A 83 11.23 6.86 10.94
N GLY A 84 12.22 6.13 10.40
CA GLY A 84 13.11 6.67 9.39
C GLY A 84 12.38 7.05 8.11
N SER A 85 11.50 6.18 7.64
CA SER A 85 10.73 6.43 6.41
C SER A 85 9.84 7.67 6.55
N PHE A 86 9.25 7.87 7.72
CA PHE A 86 8.41 9.03 7.97
C PHE A 86 9.21 10.34 7.81
N TYR A 87 10.38 10.42 8.46
CA TYR A 87 11.19 11.63 8.37
C TYR A 87 11.71 11.89 6.95
N ALA A 88 12.15 10.83 6.26
CA ALA A 88 12.64 10.98 4.89
C ALA A 88 11.54 11.47 3.95
N SER A 89 10.35 10.91 4.03
CA SER A 89 9.25 11.29 3.14
C SER A 89 8.67 12.66 3.47
N ARG A 90 8.75 13.10 4.75
CA ARG A 90 8.26 14.41 5.14
C ARG A 90 9.08 15.54 4.53
N ASP A 91 10.35 15.31 4.29
CA ASP A 91 11.25 16.31 3.73
C ASP A 91 11.11 16.46 2.22
N ASN A 92 10.31 15.64 1.60
CA ASN A 92 10.03 15.72 0.18
C ASN A 92 8.71 16.47 -0.03
#